data_4e371ee20efe246736ec1d4c44ee50ad
#
_entry.id   4e371ee20efe246736ec1d4c44ee50ad
#
_cell.length_a   1.000
_cell.length_b   1.000
_cell.length_c   1.000
_cell.angle_alpha   90.00
_cell.angle_beta   90.00
_cell.angle_gamma   90.00
#
_symmetry.space_group_name_H-M   'P 1'
#
loop_
_entity.id
_entity.type
_entity.pdbx_description
1 polymer ?
#
loop_
_entity_poly.entity_id
_entity_poly.type
_entity_poly.pdbx_seq_one_letter_code
_entity_poly.pdbx_strand_id
1 'polypeptide(L)'
;MAEGDKAMTETEAAPGVAGTGVDRNELGMKVVGAMLEARLVDIKPQLDLTTELGFVYPIVEQTANVKGREAVAILESLAARQILKKSFFDRLLRCPRCQSVNLRPSLHCPKCSSGDIVRGRILEHLACKYIGVESEFSQKGRYVCPRCKLELRTLGVDYQSRGVLYKCNDCSEVFNVPVIKWRCLKCSSLVGEDQIQEISIYAYSLDEAKRSWLEFELEPKVRFLEFLGRHGYSVTQNARVKGRSGAEHSIDLLATRDDGVVTHTVAIAIEIARDRIGLDRIMDFDVKAYDSGIHDKVMIVIPALGEDAMKFATYQRIRVLEPKDLNALVGGGAQQRGPAMVKEPFEFKSKSQLIEYLKRQGYRVREDAEVKGRSGASHKIDILAIKDEGIITHRIGIGIGVDDKPMGLDKVFDFDDKAYDAGIMDKVFIAVPGLTKEARQLANRQGIRVFEASQLEPAT
;
A
#
# COMPACT_ATOMS: atom_id res chain seq x y z
N MET A 1 26.26 -14.84 45.53
CA MET A 1 26.78 -13.56 45.07
C MET A 1 26.56 -13.54 43.56
N ALA A 2 25.63 -12.77 43.16
CA ALA A 2 25.16 -12.67 41.77
C ALA A 2 25.79 -11.42 41.15
N GLU A 3 26.45 -11.57 40.06
CA GLU A 3 26.80 -10.46 39.17
C GLU A 3 26.07 -10.64 37.83
N GLY A 4 25.36 -9.67 37.55
CA GLY A 4 24.43 -9.40 36.53
C GLY A 4 25.05 -8.99 35.21
N ASP A 5 24.59 -9.64 34.17
CA ASP A 5 24.77 -9.24 32.79
C ASP A 5 23.90 -8.03 32.46
N LYS A 6 24.53 -6.91 32.15
CA LYS A 6 23.87 -5.74 31.55
C LYS A 6 24.00 -5.85 30.02
N ALA A 7 22.91 -6.16 29.38
CA ALA A 7 22.75 -5.98 27.95
C ALA A 7 22.71 -4.47 27.64
N MET A 8 23.69 -4.00 26.86
CA MET A 8 23.67 -2.65 26.27
C MET A 8 22.90 -2.70 24.96
N THR A 9 21.71 -2.14 25.00
CA THR A 9 20.96 -1.72 23.81
C THR A 9 21.12 -0.21 23.66
N GLU A 10 21.99 0.22 22.79
CA GLU A 10 21.96 1.60 22.26
C GLU A 10 21.97 1.54 20.74
N THR A 11 20.78 1.72 20.19
CA THR A 11 20.58 2.07 18.78
C THR A 11 20.72 3.58 18.64
N GLU A 12 21.90 4.05 18.25
CA GLU A 12 22.09 5.43 17.86
C GLU A 12 21.30 5.73 16.56
N ALA A 13 20.28 6.57 16.69
CA ALA A 13 19.58 7.16 15.57
C ALA A 13 20.51 8.19 14.88
N ALA A 14 20.79 7.98 13.62
CA ALA A 14 21.53 8.93 12.79
C ALA A 14 20.73 10.25 12.62
N PRO A 15 21.41 11.43 12.59
CA PRO A 15 20.74 12.71 12.49
C PRO A 15 20.07 12.90 11.13
N GLY A 16 18.83 13.40 11.16
CA GLY A 16 18.01 13.66 9.99
C GLY A 16 18.65 14.69 9.05
N VAL A 17 18.78 14.30 7.79
CA VAL A 17 18.99 15.22 6.68
C VAL A 17 17.62 15.72 6.25
N ALA A 18 17.37 17.01 6.48
CA ALA A 18 16.23 17.73 5.95
C ALA A 18 16.40 17.85 4.42
N GLY A 19 15.69 17.04 3.67
CA GLY A 19 15.60 17.09 2.21
C GLY A 19 14.14 16.98 1.81
N THR A 20 13.67 17.96 1.06
CA THR A 20 12.43 18.10 0.28
C THR A 20 11.40 16.98 0.48
N GLY A 21 10.27 17.32 1.13
CA GLY A 21 9.27 16.40 1.61
C GLY A 21 8.46 15.69 0.52
N VAL A 22 9.09 14.82 -0.25
CA VAL A 22 8.39 13.85 -1.07
C VAL A 22 8.08 12.66 -0.16
N ASP A 23 6.80 12.34 -0.03
CA ASP A 23 6.36 11.23 0.81
C ASP A 23 6.93 9.91 0.28
N ARG A 24 7.80 9.27 1.08
CA ARG A 24 8.37 7.95 0.75
C ARG A 24 7.31 6.89 0.48
N ASN A 25 6.12 7.05 1.03
CA ASN A 25 4.99 6.17 0.78
C ASN A 25 4.48 6.34 -0.64
N GLU A 26 4.37 7.56 -1.14
CA GLU A 26 3.95 7.84 -2.51
C GLU A 26 4.97 7.26 -3.51
N LEU A 27 6.28 7.51 -3.28
CA LEU A 27 7.33 6.93 -4.12
C LEU A 27 7.33 5.41 -4.09
N GLY A 28 7.13 4.81 -2.91
CA GLY A 28 7.02 3.36 -2.76
C GLY A 28 5.86 2.77 -3.56
N MET A 29 4.69 3.41 -3.52
CA MET A 29 3.53 2.95 -4.30
C MET A 29 3.74 3.12 -5.81
N LYS A 30 4.45 4.14 -6.28
CA LYS A 30 4.86 4.27 -7.69
C LYS A 30 5.76 3.09 -8.12
N VAL A 31 6.70 2.68 -7.26
CA VAL A 31 7.56 1.51 -7.53
C VAL A 31 6.73 0.23 -7.62
N VAL A 32 5.78 0.03 -6.71
CA VAL A 32 4.86 -1.13 -6.75
C VAL A 32 4.02 -1.11 -8.02
N GLY A 33 3.50 0.05 -8.43
CA GLY A 33 2.78 0.23 -9.71
C GLY A 33 3.61 -0.21 -10.90
N ALA A 34 4.85 0.27 -10.99
CA ALA A 34 5.78 -0.13 -12.06
C ALA A 34 6.09 -1.64 -12.05
N MET A 35 6.18 -2.27 -10.87
CA MET A 35 6.33 -3.73 -10.78
C MET A 35 5.12 -4.47 -11.35
N LEU A 36 3.90 -4.02 -11.02
CA LEU A 36 2.66 -4.64 -11.49
C LEU A 36 2.49 -4.48 -13.00
N GLU A 37 2.71 -3.27 -13.54
CA GLU A 37 2.65 -2.97 -14.97
C GLU A 37 3.66 -3.82 -15.77
N ALA A 38 4.90 -3.90 -15.28
CA ALA A 38 5.96 -4.69 -15.89
C ALA A 38 5.83 -6.20 -15.60
N ARG A 39 4.84 -6.63 -14.83
CA ARG A 39 4.63 -8.02 -14.35
C ARG A 39 5.86 -8.60 -13.64
N LEU A 40 6.61 -7.77 -12.94
CA LEU A 40 7.76 -8.21 -12.18
C LEU A 40 7.33 -8.88 -10.89
N VAL A 41 7.93 -10.02 -10.61
CA VAL A 41 7.71 -10.77 -9.36
C VAL A 41 8.64 -10.27 -8.27
N ASP A 42 9.86 -9.89 -8.64
CA ASP A 42 10.90 -9.44 -7.71
C ASP A 42 11.72 -8.25 -8.25
N ILE A 43 12.33 -7.55 -7.31
CA ILE A 43 13.34 -6.52 -7.55
C ILE A 43 14.66 -7.07 -7.01
N LYS A 44 15.60 -7.37 -7.92
CA LYS A 44 16.95 -7.81 -7.57
C LYS A 44 17.93 -6.65 -7.66
N PRO A 45 18.91 -6.58 -6.76
CA PRO A 45 20.00 -5.63 -6.90
C PRO A 45 20.89 -6.03 -8.08
N GLN A 46 21.43 -5.05 -8.78
CA GLN A 46 22.49 -5.22 -9.75
C GLN A 46 23.80 -4.73 -9.14
N LEU A 47 24.85 -5.54 -9.21
CA LEU A 47 26.17 -5.15 -8.73
C LEU A 47 26.73 -4.06 -9.64
N ASP A 48 27.12 -2.95 -9.03
CA ASP A 48 27.77 -1.82 -9.70
C ASP A 48 28.82 -1.23 -8.74
N LEU A 49 30.05 -1.70 -8.89
CA LEU A 49 31.18 -1.28 -8.05
C LEU A 49 31.58 0.19 -8.25
N THR A 50 31.02 0.89 -9.22
CA THR A 50 31.24 2.32 -9.43
C THR A 50 30.44 3.18 -8.47
N THR A 51 29.37 2.64 -7.91
CA THR A 51 28.50 3.34 -6.96
C THR A 51 29.04 3.27 -5.52
N GLU A 52 28.57 4.17 -4.66
CA GLU A 52 28.96 4.19 -3.24
C GLU A 52 28.58 2.88 -2.52
N LEU A 53 27.43 2.32 -2.83
CA LEU A 53 26.95 1.09 -2.19
C LEU A 53 27.51 -0.19 -2.80
N GLY A 54 28.02 -0.12 -4.04
CA GLY A 54 28.46 -1.28 -4.81
C GLY A 54 27.35 -2.03 -5.52
N PHE A 55 26.12 -1.53 -5.44
CA PHE A 55 24.94 -2.06 -6.12
C PHE A 55 23.88 -0.99 -6.32
N VAL A 56 22.94 -1.26 -7.22
CA VAL A 56 21.82 -0.39 -7.57
C VAL A 56 20.53 -1.22 -7.68
N TYR A 57 19.38 -0.55 -7.56
CA TYR A 57 18.06 -1.11 -7.89
C TYR A 57 17.47 -0.33 -9.07
N PRO A 58 17.75 -0.70 -10.31
CA PRO A 58 17.47 0.13 -11.48
C PRO A 58 16.01 0.56 -11.59
N ILE A 59 15.07 -0.37 -11.37
CA ILE A 59 13.64 -0.05 -11.45
C ILE A 59 13.23 0.98 -10.39
N VAL A 60 13.76 0.89 -9.17
CA VAL A 60 13.45 1.83 -8.10
C VAL A 60 14.04 3.20 -8.40
N GLU A 61 15.30 3.22 -8.83
CA GLU A 61 16.01 4.46 -9.14
C GLU A 61 15.39 5.20 -10.32
N GLN A 62 14.93 4.47 -11.34
CA GLN A 62 14.25 5.06 -12.50
C GLN A 62 12.83 5.53 -12.16
N THR A 63 12.04 4.70 -11.49
CA THR A 63 10.63 4.99 -11.21
C THR A 63 10.45 6.11 -10.19
N ALA A 64 11.26 6.08 -9.11
CA ALA A 64 11.18 7.07 -8.04
C ALA A 64 12.11 8.27 -8.24
N ASN A 65 12.96 8.26 -9.28
CA ASN A 65 14.00 9.27 -9.55
C ASN A 65 14.90 9.53 -8.32
N VAL A 66 15.35 8.46 -7.69
CA VAL A 66 16.23 8.46 -6.51
C VAL A 66 17.46 7.62 -6.79
N LYS A 67 18.48 7.66 -5.91
CA LYS A 67 19.70 6.85 -6.06
C LYS A 67 20.19 6.27 -4.74
N GLY A 68 20.89 5.15 -4.83
CA GLY A 68 21.66 4.56 -3.76
C GLY A 68 20.87 4.33 -2.47
N ARG A 69 21.25 5.00 -1.38
CA ARG A 69 20.64 4.79 -0.05
C ARG A 69 19.15 5.12 -0.01
N GLU A 70 18.70 6.05 -0.81
CA GLU A 70 17.30 6.45 -0.85
C GLU A 70 16.43 5.37 -1.52
N ALA A 71 16.92 4.75 -2.59
CA ALA A 71 16.29 3.60 -3.21
C ALA A 71 16.16 2.41 -2.23
N VAL A 72 17.21 2.14 -1.45
CA VAL A 72 17.18 1.13 -0.38
C VAL A 72 16.14 1.50 0.67
N ALA A 73 16.08 2.75 1.12
CA ALA A 73 15.14 3.19 2.15
C ALA A 73 13.67 3.04 1.71
N ILE A 74 13.36 3.27 0.44
CA ILE A 74 12.02 3.01 -0.13
C ILE A 74 11.69 1.52 -0.05
N LEU A 75 12.59 0.64 -0.47
CA LEU A 75 12.36 -0.81 -0.43
C LEU A 75 12.21 -1.34 1.01
N GLU A 76 13.04 -0.85 1.94
CA GLU A 76 12.93 -1.19 3.37
C GLU A 76 11.59 -0.71 3.97
N SER A 77 11.11 0.49 3.59
CA SER A 77 9.80 0.99 4.00
C SER A 77 8.66 0.08 3.50
N LEU A 78 8.71 -0.35 2.25
CA LEU A 78 7.74 -1.28 1.67
C LEU A 78 7.79 -2.65 2.35
N ALA A 79 8.98 -3.13 2.70
CA ALA A 79 9.16 -4.38 3.43
C ALA A 79 8.63 -4.28 4.88
N ALA A 80 8.89 -3.19 5.58
CA ALA A 80 8.37 -2.95 6.93
C ALA A 80 6.83 -2.91 6.97
N ARG A 81 6.20 -2.41 5.90
CA ARG A 81 4.74 -2.42 5.70
C ARG A 81 4.22 -3.78 5.19
N GLN A 82 5.09 -4.76 5.06
CA GLN A 82 4.76 -6.09 4.52
C GLN A 82 4.13 -6.07 3.10
N ILE A 83 4.40 -5.03 2.32
CA ILE A 83 4.01 -4.95 0.90
C ILE A 83 4.98 -5.78 0.07
N LEU A 84 6.26 -5.71 0.40
CA LEU A 84 7.30 -6.55 -0.18
C LEU A 84 7.85 -7.53 0.86
N LYS A 85 8.24 -8.72 0.40
CA LYS A 85 9.01 -9.71 1.17
C LYS A 85 10.48 -9.52 0.86
N LYS A 86 11.29 -9.38 1.91
CA LYS A 86 12.74 -9.23 1.84
C LYS A 86 13.39 -10.61 1.92
N SER A 87 14.31 -10.92 1.00
CA SER A 87 15.09 -12.16 0.97
C SER A 87 16.56 -11.85 0.77
N PHE A 88 17.42 -12.63 1.40
CA PHE A 88 18.87 -12.49 1.19
C PHE A 88 19.21 -12.74 -0.28
N PHE A 89 20.02 -11.84 -0.86
CA PHE A 89 20.50 -11.97 -2.24
C PHE A 89 21.98 -12.29 -2.29
N ASP A 90 22.84 -11.47 -1.65
CA ASP A 90 24.27 -11.64 -1.67
C ASP A 90 24.92 -10.87 -0.50
N ARG A 91 26.25 -10.97 -0.39
CA ARG A 91 27.05 -10.30 0.62
C ARG A 91 28.24 -9.60 -0.01
N LEU A 92 28.39 -8.31 0.26
CA LEU A 92 29.52 -7.51 -0.19
C LEU A 92 30.49 -7.25 0.95
N LEU A 93 31.76 -7.21 0.60
CA LEU A 93 32.84 -6.82 1.50
C LEU A 93 33.08 -5.32 1.40
N ARG A 94 33.30 -4.67 2.53
CA ARG A 94 33.48 -3.22 2.60
C ARG A 94 34.72 -2.85 3.39
N CYS A 95 35.44 -1.83 2.90
CA CYS A 95 36.60 -1.27 3.58
C CYS A 95 36.21 -0.60 4.90
N PRO A 96 36.79 -0.96 6.05
CA PRO A 96 36.44 -0.36 7.35
C PRO A 96 36.79 1.12 7.44
N ARG A 97 37.75 1.62 6.61
CA ARG A 97 38.20 3.02 6.65
C ARG A 97 37.35 3.97 5.81
N CYS A 98 37.01 3.59 4.56
CA CYS A 98 36.34 4.50 3.63
C CYS A 98 35.02 3.97 3.09
N GLN A 99 34.56 2.83 3.60
CA GLN A 99 33.28 2.20 3.27
C GLN A 99 33.16 1.77 1.79
N SER A 100 34.22 1.83 1.00
CA SER A 100 34.22 1.39 -0.39
C SER A 100 34.14 -0.13 -0.48
N VAL A 101 33.41 -0.64 -1.45
CA VAL A 101 33.33 -2.07 -1.79
C VAL A 101 34.42 -2.50 -2.76
N ASN A 102 35.21 -1.56 -3.28
CA ASN A 102 36.30 -1.85 -4.21
C ASN A 102 37.53 -2.40 -3.47
N LEU A 103 37.47 -3.67 -3.14
CA LEU A 103 38.51 -4.41 -2.43
C LEU A 103 39.18 -5.43 -3.36
N ARG A 104 40.50 -5.51 -3.31
CA ARG A 104 41.30 -6.51 -4.02
C ARG A 104 42.02 -7.38 -3.01
N PRO A 105 41.84 -8.71 -3.06
CA PRO A 105 42.62 -9.62 -2.23
C PRO A 105 44.09 -9.65 -2.72
N SER A 106 45.02 -9.79 -1.77
CA SER A 106 46.43 -9.95 -2.02
C SER A 106 47.02 -10.94 -1.02
N LEU A 107 47.94 -11.78 -1.50
CA LEU A 107 48.58 -12.82 -0.71
C LEU A 107 49.83 -12.29 -0.07
N HIS A 108 50.06 -12.61 1.20
CA HIS A 108 51.17 -12.11 1.97
C HIS A 108 51.89 -13.24 2.76
N CYS A 109 53.17 -13.03 3.01
CA CYS A 109 53.95 -13.90 3.87
C CYS A 109 53.45 -13.86 5.33
N PRO A 110 53.17 -15.01 5.97
CA PRO A 110 52.72 -15.06 7.35
C PRO A 110 53.73 -14.53 8.37
N LYS A 111 55.05 -14.55 8.02
CA LYS A 111 56.10 -14.15 8.94
C LYS A 111 56.41 -12.65 8.88
N CYS A 112 56.62 -12.09 7.68
CA CYS A 112 57.04 -10.70 7.53
C CYS A 112 55.97 -9.79 6.88
N SER A 113 54.82 -10.34 6.51
CA SER A 113 53.74 -9.63 5.85
C SER A 113 54.07 -9.07 4.46
N SER A 114 55.20 -9.44 3.85
CA SER A 114 55.53 -9.04 2.48
C SER A 114 54.55 -9.65 1.47
N GLY A 115 54.21 -8.92 0.45
CA GLY A 115 53.47 -9.40 -0.72
C GLY A 115 54.37 -9.96 -1.82
N ASP A 116 55.68 -9.85 -1.67
CA ASP A 116 56.64 -10.44 -2.62
C ASP A 116 56.87 -11.90 -2.29
N ILE A 117 55.94 -12.72 -2.76
CA ILE A 117 55.92 -14.15 -2.58
C ILE A 117 55.80 -14.87 -3.92
N VAL A 118 56.48 -15.95 -4.08
CA VAL A 118 56.43 -16.80 -5.27
C VAL A 118 55.91 -18.18 -4.94
N ARG A 119 55.02 -18.71 -5.77
CA ARG A 119 54.51 -20.08 -5.66
C ARG A 119 55.18 -20.98 -6.68
N GLY A 120 55.72 -22.09 -6.23
CA GLY A 120 56.38 -23.06 -7.12
C GLY A 120 56.75 -24.33 -6.42
N ARG A 121 57.33 -25.29 -7.19
CA ARG A 121 57.95 -26.49 -6.59
C ARG A 121 59.17 -26.05 -5.79
N ILE A 122 59.20 -26.39 -4.51
CA ILE A 122 60.28 -26.07 -3.62
C ILE A 122 61.28 -27.25 -3.62
N LEU A 123 62.54 -26.94 -3.90
CA LEU A 123 63.60 -27.84 -3.81
C LEU A 123 64.53 -27.51 -2.64
N GLU A 124 65.07 -28.53 -1.96
CA GLU A 124 66.08 -28.42 -0.94
C GLU A 124 67.35 -29.15 -1.40
N HIS A 125 68.47 -28.46 -1.42
CA HIS A 125 69.74 -29.08 -1.62
C HIS A 125 70.20 -29.71 -0.31
N LEU A 126 70.38 -31.04 -0.29
CA LEU A 126 70.63 -31.80 0.93
C LEU A 126 71.96 -31.48 1.59
N ALA A 127 73.01 -31.16 0.80
CA ALA A 127 74.38 -30.87 1.31
C ALA A 127 74.44 -29.51 2.02
N CYS A 128 73.95 -28.41 1.42
CA CYS A 128 74.07 -27.06 1.99
C CYS A 128 72.80 -26.55 2.62
N LYS A 129 71.71 -27.31 2.60
CA LYS A 129 70.40 -26.99 3.14
C LYS A 129 69.77 -25.73 2.54
N TYR A 130 70.12 -25.34 1.32
CA TYR A 130 69.48 -24.25 0.62
C TYR A 130 68.12 -24.69 0.15
N ILE A 131 67.14 -23.87 0.41
CA ILE A 131 65.75 -24.09 0.03
C ILE A 131 65.31 -22.94 -0.89
N GLY A 132 64.80 -23.29 -2.07
CA GLY A 132 64.33 -22.32 -3.05
C GLY A 132 63.26 -22.88 -3.99
N VAL A 133 62.70 -22.02 -4.82
CA VAL A 133 61.80 -22.49 -5.89
C VAL A 133 62.62 -23.13 -7.00
N GLU A 134 62.09 -24.15 -7.66
CA GLU A 134 62.71 -24.90 -8.72
C GLU A 134 63.36 -24.02 -9.79
N SER A 135 62.71 -22.87 -10.13
CA SER A 135 63.27 -21.92 -11.09
C SER A 135 64.63 -21.31 -10.67
N GLU A 136 64.87 -21.16 -9.37
CA GLU A 136 66.13 -20.64 -8.85
C GLU A 136 67.32 -21.63 -9.08
N PHE A 137 67.01 -22.92 -9.13
CA PHE A 137 67.98 -23.97 -9.39
C PHE A 137 68.21 -24.23 -10.90
N SER A 138 67.23 -23.85 -11.72
CA SER A 138 67.25 -24.15 -13.16
C SER A 138 68.23 -23.24 -13.90
N GLN A 139 69.28 -23.81 -14.45
CA GLN A 139 70.29 -23.13 -15.28
C GLN A 139 70.59 -23.95 -16.55
N LYS A 140 70.25 -23.40 -17.71
CA LYS A 140 70.55 -24.06 -19.02
C LYS A 140 70.11 -25.53 -19.08
N GLY A 141 68.94 -25.86 -18.51
CA GLY A 141 68.41 -27.24 -18.52
C GLY A 141 68.97 -28.17 -17.46
N ARG A 142 69.73 -27.67 -16.51
CA ARG A 142 70.31 -28.42 -15.38
C ARG A 142 69.89 -27.74 -14.06
N TYR A 143 69.92 -28.49 -12.97
CA TYR A 143 69.73 -27.93 -11.63
C TYR A 143 71.11 -27.62 -11.01
N VAL A 144 71.29 -26.37 -10.66
CA VAL A 144 72.50 -25.87 -9.98
C VAL A 144 72.09 -25.13 -8.71
N CYS A 145 72.64 -25.48 -7.58
CA CYS A 145 72.35 -24.83 -6.31
C CYS A 145 72.77 -23.36 -6.34
N PRO A 146 71.85 -22.39 -6.11
CA PRO A 146 72.20 -20.97 -6.09
C PRO A 146 73.26 -20.60 -5.05
N ARG A 147 73.24 -21.28 -3.90
CA ARG A 147 74.13 -21.01 -2.76
C ARG A 147 75.53 -21.54 -2.93
N CYS A 148 75.68 -22.84 -3.21
CA CYS A 148 76.98 -23.47 -3.26
C CYS A 148 77.53 -23.83 -4.69
N LYS A 149 76.70 -23.52 -5.72
CA LYS A 149 76.99 -23.67 -7.15
C LYS A 149 77.24 -25.14 -7.61
N LEU A 150 76.93 -26.12 -6.77
CA LEU A 150 77.02 -27.55 -7.15
C LEU A 150 75.84 -27.93 -8.06
N GLU A 151 76.16 -28.78 -9.06
CA GLU A 151 75.10 -29.36 -9.92
C GLU A 151 74.33 -30.43 -9.16
N LEU A 152 73.05 -30.47 -9.29
CA LEU A 152 72.12 -31.40 -8.61
C LEU A 152 71.61 -32.39 -9.67
N ARG A 153 71.97 -33.68 -9.54
CA ARG A 153 71.67 -34.69 -10.55
C ARG A 153 70.56 -35.64 -10.09
N THR A 154 70.62 -36.05 -8.83
CA THR A 154 69.80 -37.16 -8.33
C THR A 154 68.83 -36.71 -7.25
N LEU A 155 67.56 -36.87 -7.52
CA LEU A 155 66.48 -36.64 -6.53
C LEU A 155 66.60 -37.67 -5.40
N GLY A 156 66.49 -37.21 -4.16
CA GLY A 156 66.64 -38.03 -2.95
C GLY A 156 68.07 -38.20 -2.47
N VAL A 157 69.08 -37.84 -3.31
CA VAL A 157 70.54 -37.90 -2.97
C VAL A 157 71.15 -36.51 -2.90
N ASP A 158 71.07 -35.74 -3.99
CA ASP A 158 71.59 -34.37 -4.04
C ASP A 158 70.57 -33.38 -3.53
N TYR A 159 69.27 -33.57 -3.91
CA TYR A 159 68.20 -32.69 -3.55
C TYR A 159 66.87 -33.45 -3.30
N GLN A 160 65.94 -32.79 -2.60
CA GLN A 160 64.59 -33.29 -2.42
C GLN A 160 63.56 -32.21 -2.78
N SER A 161 62.35 -32.66 -3.20
CA SER A 161 61.25 -31.81 -3.42
C SER A 161 60.35 -31.75 -2.16
N ARG A 162 60.03 -30.56 -1.74
CA ARG A 162 59.04 -30.32 -0.63
C ARG A 162 57.64 -30.09 -1.12
N GLY A 163 57.36 -30.32 -2.41
CA GLY A 163 56.05 -30.06 -3.02
C GLY A 163 55.91 -28.63 -3.56
N VAL A 164 54.70 -28.26 -3.89
CA VAL A 164 54.35 -26.90 -4.37
C VAL A 164 53.94 -26.03 -3.18
N LEU A 165 54.81 -25.08 -2.82
CA LEU A 165 54.66 -24.19 -1.68
C LEU A 165 54.92 -22.75 -2.12
N TYR A 166 54.71 -21.80 -1.18
CA TYR A 166 55.11 -20.41 -1.34
C TYR A 166 56.49 -20.16 -0.70
N LYS A 167 57.29 -19.30 -1.32
CA LYS A 167 58.53 -18.75 -0.75
C LYS A 167 58.44 -17.23 -0.74
N CYS A 168 58.79 -16.61 0.37
CA CYS A 168 58.94 -15.18 0.48
C CYS A 168 60.31 -14.74 -0.02
N ASN A 169 60.35 -13.73 -0.93
CA ASN A 169 61.64 -13.22 -1.43
C ASN A 169 62.33 -12.33 -0.39
N ASP A 170 61.61 -11.66 0.51
CA ASP A 170 62.19 -10.78 1.52
C ASP A 170 62.79 -11.53 2.72
N CYS A 171 62.07 -12.49 3.29
CA CYS A 171 62.52 -13.18 4.50
C CYS A 171 62.91 -14.67 4.28
N SER A 172 62.81 -15.16 3.05
CA SER A 172 63.11 -16.53 2.64
C SER A 172 62.25 -17.63 3.32
N GLU A 173 61.20 -17.26 4.04
CA GLU A 173 60.28 -18.23 4.66
C GLU A 173 59.52 -19.01 3.58
N VAL A 174 59.42 -20.34 3.84
CA VAL A 174 58.67 -21.26 2.97
C VAL A 174 57.42 -21.74 3.73
N PHE A 175 56.24 -21.59 3.12
CA PHE A 175 54.97 -21.88 3.75
C PHE A 175 53.96 -22.43 2.73
N ASN A 176 52.96 -23.09 3.22
CA ASN A 176 51.87 -23.67 2.39
C ASN A 176 50.64 -22.75 2.25
N VAL A 177 50.34 -21.94 3.29
CA VAL A 177 49.17 -21.08 3.34
C VAL A 177 49.59 -19.63 3.49
N PRO A 178 49.38 -18.77 2.49
CA PRO A 178 49.60 -17.33 2.62
C PRO A 178 48.50 -16.66 3.46
N VAL A 179 48.83 -15.53 4.04
CA VAL A 179 47.86 -14.66 4.70
C VAL A 179 47.16 -13.81 3.62
N ILE A 180 45.84 -13.84 3.59
CA ILE A 180 45.06 -12.99 2.70
C ILE A 180 44.92 -11.61 3.36
N LYS A 181 45.28 -10.56 2.65
CA LYS A 181 44.97 -9.15 3.01
C LYS A 181 44.21 -8.50 1.89
N TRP A 182 43.38 -7.53 2.23
CA TRP A 182 42.55 -6.85 1.29
C TRP A 182 43.01 -5.42 1.10
N ARG A 183 43.35 -5.06 -0.14
CA ARG A 183 43.72 -3.70 -0.52
C ARG A 183 42.50 -2.95 -1.02
N CYS A 184 42.17 -1.85 -0.37
CA CYS A 184 41.12 -0.94 -0.85
C CYS A 184 41.67 -0.13 -2.03
N LEU A 185 40.97 -0.19 -3.18
CA LEU A 185 41.40 0.55 -4.38
C LEU A 185 41.07 2.05 -4.29
N LYS A 186 40.18 2.47 -3.34
CA LYS A 186 39.82 3.88 -3.14
C LYS A 186 40.78 4.60 -2.18
N CYS A 187 41.11 4.02 -1.02
CA CYS A 187 41.93 4.68 -0.01
C CYS A 187 43.30 4.05 0.17
N SER A 188 43.64 3.04 -0.65
CA SER A 188 44.90 2.30 -0.62
C SER A 188 45.25 1.57 0.68
N SER A 189 44.34 1.56 1.66
CA SER A 189 44.54 0.83 2.92
C SER A 189 44.67 -0.68 2.66
N LEU A 190 45.55 -1.33 3.42
CA LEU A 190 45.69 -2.78 3.46
C LEU A 190 45.17 -3.28 4.81
N VAL A 191 44.15 -4.11 4.78
CA VAL A 191 43.45 -4.59 5.99
C VAL A 191 43.41 -6.10 6.02
N GLY A 192 43.40 -6.67 7.21
CA GLY A 192 43.24 -8.12 7.43
C GLY A 192 41.81 -8.57 7.16
N GLU A 193 41.60 -9.85 6.99
CA GLU A 193 40.29 -10.45 6.76
C GLU A 193 39.34 -10.22 7.96
N ASP A 194 39.88 -10.24 9.16
CA ASP A 194 39.20 -9.98 10.43
C ASP A 194 38.68 -8.54 10.58
N GLN A 195 39.19 -7.60 9.80
CA GLN A 195 38.84 -6.19 9.84
C GLN A 195 37.80 -5.81 8.77
N ILE A 196 37.56 -6.70 7.81
CA ILE A 196 36.63 -6.46 6.73
C ILE A 196 35.18 -6.39 7.27
N GLN A 197 34.45 -5.40 6.82
CA GLN A 197 33.01 -5.30 7.11
C GLN A 197 32.20 -6.00 6.03
N GLU A 198 31.26 -6.83 6.46
CA GLU A 198 30.31 -7.48 5.57
C GLU A 198 28.98 -6.74 5.56
N ILE A 199 28.43 -6.54 4.38
CA ILE A 199 27.07 -6.02 4.21
C ILE A 199 26.22 -7.02 3.44
N SER A 200 25.06 -7.36 3.98
CA SER A 200 24.09 -8.17 3.27
C SER A 200 23.25 -7.28 2.35
N ILE A 201 23.05 -7.73 1.12
CA ILE A 201 22.14 -7.12 0.16
C ILE A 201 20.97 -8.05 -0.09
N TYR A 202 19.82 -7.47 -0.42
CA TYR A 202 18.56 -8.18 -0.42
C TYR A 202 17.83 -8.03 -1.74
N ALA A 203 17.09 -9.05 -2.11
CA ALA A 203 16.05 -8.97 -3.12
C ALA A 203 14.70 -8.75 -2.45
N TYR A 204 13.78 -8.12 -3.17
CA TYR A 204 12.45 -7.81 -2.68
C TYR A 204 11.42 -8.36 -3.66
N SER A 205 10.45 -9.12 -3.17
CA SER A 205 9.38 -9.70 -3.98
C SER A 205 8.02 -9.24 -3.50
N LEU A 206 7.05 -9.12 -4.42
CA LEU A 206 5.66 -8.85 -4.06
C LEU A 206 5.11 -9.98 -3.19
N ASP A 207 4.34 -9.61 -2.17
CA ASP A 207 3.52 -10.59 -1.48
C ASP A 207 2.29 -10.88 -2.35
N GLU A 208 2.27 -12.05 -2.98
CA GLU A 208 1.17 -12.49 -3.86
C GLU A 208 -0.19 -12.47 -3.13
N ALA A 209 -0.20 -12.61 -1.79
CA ALA A 209 -1.42 -12.48 -1.02
C ALA A 209 -2.02 -11.07 -1.07
N LYS A 210 -1.19 -10.06 -1.32
CA LYS A 210 -1.60 -8.65 -1.37
C LYS A 210 -1.73 -8.11 -2.79
N ARG A 211 -1.43 -8.90 -3.81
CA ARG A 211 -1.44 -8.45 -5.22
C ARG A 211 -2.79 -7.82 -5.60
N SER A 212 -3.89 -8.54 -5.39
CA SER A 212 -5.22 -8.03 -5.76
C SER A 212 -5.61 -6.75 -5.01
N TRP A 213 -5.17 -6.63 -3.75
CA TRP A 213 -5.37 -5.41 -2.97
C TRP A 213 -4.54 -4.24 -3.53
N LEU A 214 -3.28 -4.49 -3.90
CA LEU A 214 -2.40 -3.46 -4.48
C LEU A 214 -2.91 -3.00 -5.85
N GLU A 215 -3.35 -3.93 -6.69
CA GLU A 215 -3.95 -3.63 -7.99
C GLU A 215 -5.20 -2.76 -7.83
N PHE A 216 -6.03 -3.04 -6.81
CA PHE A 216 -7.20 -2.21 -6.51
C PHE A 216 -6.82 -0.82 -5.99
N GLU A 217 -5.89 -0.72 -5.03
CA GLU A 217 -5.48 0.57 -4.42
C GLU A 217 -4.86 1.54 -5.43
N LEU A 218 -4.11 1.02 -6.40
CA LEU A 218 -3.34 1.86 -7.32
C LEU A 218 -4.17 2.50 -8.43
N GLU A 219 -5.24 1.87 -8.89
CA GLU A 219 -6.01 2.38 -10.02
C GLU A 219 -7.53 2.38 -9.80
N PRO A 220 -8.23 1.24 -9.62
CA PRO A 220 -9.69 1.24 -9.53
C PRO A 220 -10.23 2.09 -8.38
N LYS A 221 -9.59 2.07 -7.22
CA LYS A 221 -9.99 2.88 -6.06
C LYS A 221 -9.85 4.37 -6.33
N VAL A 222 -8.73 4.80 -6.91
CA VAL A 222 -8.50 6.21 -7.24
C VAL A 222 -9.57 6.69 -8.22
N ARG A 223 -9.82 5.95 -9.29
CA ARG A 223 -10.85 6.27 -10.27
C ARG A 223 -12.26 6.29 -9.66
N PHE A 224 -12.52 5.39 -8.72
CA PHE A 224 -13.81 5.36 -8.01
C PHE A 224 -13.99 6.58 -7.10
N LEU A 225 -12.95 7.01 -6.39
CA LEU A 225 -12.99 8.24 -5.59
C LEU A 225 -13.21 9.49 -6.47
N GLU A 226 -12.54 9.55 -7.63
CA GLU A 226 -12.79 10.61 -8.62
C GLU A 226 -14.21 10.59 -9.16
N PHE A 227 -14.76 9.39 -9.41
CA PHE A 227 -16.14 9.23 -9.82
C PHE A 227 -17.11 9.82 -8.77
N LEU A 228 -16.94 9.47 -7.48
CA LEU A 228 -17.75 10.01 -6.39
C LEU A 228 -17.61 11.53 -6.30
N GLY A 229 -16.39 12.07 -6.39
CA GLY A 229 -16.14 13.51 -6.38
C GLY A 229 -16.85 14.25 -7.53
N ARG A 230 -16.83 13.68 -8.73
CA ARG A 230 -17.55 14.23 -9.91
C ARG A 230 -19.09 14.25 -9.72
N HIS A 231 -19.61 13.32 -8.89
CA HIS A 231 -21.04 13.29 -8.51
C HIS A 231 -21.34 14.15 -7.29
N GLY A 232 -20.38 14.96 -6.82
CA GLY A 232 -20.55 15.91 -5.72
C GLY A 232 -20.44 15.30 -4.33
N TYR A 233 -19.98 14.07 -4.19
CA TYR A 233 -19.74 13.46 -2.88
C TYR A 233 -18.44 13.93 -2.26
N SER A 234 -18.50 14.26 -0.97
CA SER A 234 -17.33 14.33 -0.09
C SER A 234 -17.10 12.95 0.50
N VAL A 235 -15.88 12.43 0.38
CA VAL A 235 -15.56 11.06 0.81
C VAL A 235 -14.56 11.08 1.96
N THR A 236 -14.96 10.45 3.08
CA THR A 236 -14.07 10.19 4.23
C THR A 236 -13.63 8.73 4.18
N GLN A 237 -12.31 8.49 4.09
CA GLN A 237 -11.75 7.14 4.12
C GLN A 237 -11.54 6.70 5.57
N ASN A 238 -11.78 5.40 5.85
CA ASN A 238 -11.70 4.79 7.18
C ASN A 238 -12.51 5.60 8.22
N ALA A 239 -13.72 5.97 7.85
CA ALA A 239 -14.59 6.78 8.69
C ALA A 239 -14.99 6.02 9.96
N ARG A 240 -14.92 6.71 11.12
CA ARG A 240 -15.45 6.19 12.38
C ARG A 240 -16.82 6.80 12.62
N VAL A 241 -17.82 5.96 12.72
CA VAL A 241 -19.22 6.37 12.87
C VAL A 241 -19.78 5.77 14.15
N LYS A 242 -20.36 6.62 14.99
CA LYS A 242 -21.01 6.17 16.22
C LYS A 242 -22.39 5.60 15.89
N GLY A 243 -22.60 4.34 16.22
CA GLY A 243 -23.89 3.66 16.05
C GLY A 243 -24.94 4.10 17.07
N ARG A 244 -26.20 3.75 16.78
CA ARG A 244 -27.35 3.95 17.70
C ARG A 244 -27.21 3.12 18.98
N SER A 245 -26.55 1.98 18.91
CA SER A 245 -26.17 1.15 20.05
C SER A 245 -25.15 1.82 20.99
N GLY A 246 -24.47 2.87 20.50
CA GLY A 246 -23.35 3.52 21.19
C GLY A 246 -21.99 2.96 20.79
N ALA A 247 -21.94 1.85 20.04
CA ALA A 247 -20.70 1.29 19.49
C ALA A 247 -20.14 2.21 18.38
N GLU A 248 -18.81 2.18 18.23
CA GLU A 248 -18.13 2.87 17.13
C GLU A 248 -17.80 1.86 16.02
N HIS A 249 -18.23 2.17 14.80
CA HIS A 249 -18.02 1.35 13.63
C HIS A 249 -17.03 2.01 12.67
N SER A 250 -16.16 1.20 12.06
CA SER A 250 -15.30 1.62 10.96
C SER A 250 -15.98 1.30 9.62
N ILE A 251 -16.10 2.30 8.76
CA ILE A 251 -16.60 2.21 7.38
C ILE A 251 -15.45 2.59 6.46
N ASP A 252 -15.13 1.76 5.46
CA ASP A 252 -13.95 1.96 4.59
C ASP A 252 -14.01 3.29 3.84
N LEU A 253 -15.19 3.59 3.22
CA LEU A 253 -15.45 4.89 2.61
C LEU A 253 -16.86 5.35 3.01
N LEU A 254 -16.93 6.55 3.54
CA LEU A 254 -18.19 7.23 3.83
C LEU A 254 -18.35 8.40 2.86
N ALA A 255 -19.29 8.26 1.92
CA ALA A 255 -19.57 9.30 0.93
C ALA A 255 -20.80 10.10 1.36
N THR A 256 -20.65 11.42 1.47
CA THR A 256 -21.75 12.34 1.88
C THR A 256 -21.96 13.43 0.85
N ARG A 257 -23.22 13.77 0.59
CA ARG A 257 -23.60 14.85 -0.30
C ARG A 257 -24.87 15.50 0.21
N ASP A 258 -24.87 16.81 0.36
CA ASP A 258 -26.08 17.61 0.61
C ASP A 258 -26.55 18.20 -0.72
N ASP A 259 -27.79 17.92 -1.12
CA ASP A 259 -28.44 18.47 -2.31
C ASP A 259 -29.39 19.64 -1.99
N GLY A 260 -29.36 20.14 -0.75
CA GLY A 260 -30.20 21.21 -0.25
C GLY A 260 -31.54 20.72 0.30
N VAL A 261 -32.05 19.61 -0.17
CA VAL A 261 -33.32 19.00 0.29
C VAL A 261 -33.06 17.86 1.27
N VAL A 262 -32.07 16.98 0.99
CA VAL A 262 -31.63 15.91 1.89
C VAL A 262 -30.11 15.78 1.87
N THR A 263 -29.56 15.20 2.94
CA THR A 263 -28.16 14.81 2.98
C THR A 263 -28.08 13.32 2.70
N HIS A 264 -27.55 12.96 1.53
CA HIS A 264 -27.29 11.58 1.17
C HIS A 264 -26.02 11.09 1.86
N THR A 265 -26.10 9.94 2.49
CA THR A 265 -24.96 9.28 3.13
C THR A 265 -24.89 7.84 2.65
N VAL A 266 -23.78 7.49 2.00
CA VAL A 266 -23.52 6.16 1.44
C VAL A 266 -22.39 5.50 2.21
N ALA A 267 -22.66 4.35 2.81
CA ALA A 267 -21.63 3.50 3.37
C ALA A 267 -21.06 2.57 2.28
N ILE A 268 -19.76 2.54 2.15
CA ILE A 268 -19.08 1.72 1.15
C ILE A 268 -18.06 0.84 1.86
N ALA A 269 -18.22 -0.48 1.75
CA ALA A 269 -17.27 -1.48 2.20
C ALA A 269 -16.41 -1.97 1.02
N ILE A 270 -15.16 -2.36 1.33
CA ILE A 270 -14.22 -2.89 0.36
C ILE A 270 -13.72 -4.23 0.86
N GLU A 271 -14.09 -5.31 0.19
CA GLU A 271 -13.67 -6.67 0.53
C GLU A 271 -12.86 -7.30 -0.60
N ILE A 272 -11.62 -7.64 -0.27
CA ILE A 272 -10.66 -8.22 -1.22
C ILE A 272 -10.13 -9.52 -0.64
N ALA A 273 -10.34 -10.63 -1.35
CA ALA A 273 -9.92 -11.96 -0.95
C ALA A 273 -9.31 -12.73 -2.13
N ARG A 274 -8.78 -13.93 -1.87
CA ARG A 274 -8.34 -14.87 -2.92
C ARG A 274 -9.51 -15.62 -3.54
N ASP A 275 -10.44 -16.00 -2.68
CA ASP A 275 -11.64 -16.76 -3.03
C ASP A 275 -12.88 -15.87 -2.97
N ARG A 276 -14.03 -16.41 -3.32
CA ARG A 276 -15.31 -15.72 -3.21
C ARG A 276 -15.60 -15.30 -1.77
N ILE A 277 -16.08 -14.09 -1.59
CA ILE A 277 -16.38 -13.50 -0.30
C ILE A 277 -17.67 -14.13 0.26
N GLY A 278 -17.59 -14.57 1.52
CA GLY A 278 -18.67 -15.27 2.20
C GLY A 278 -19.76 -14.36 2.74
N LEU A 279 -20.83 -15.00 3.26
CA LEU A 279 -22.00 -14.35 3.84
C LEU A 279 -21.64 -13.55 5.10
N ASP A 280 -20.67 -13.99 5.90
CA ASP A 280 -20.23 -13.38 7.13
C ASP A 280 -19.77 -11.92 6.93
N ARG A 281 -19.03 -11.65 5.85
CA ARG A 281 -18.51 -10.33 5.55
C ARG A 281 -19.60 -9.31 5.19
N ILE A 282 -20.56 -9.72 4.37
CA ILE A 282 -21.63 -8.82 3.99
C ILE A 282 -22.63 -8.59 5.13
N MET A 283 -22.86 -9.59 5.99
CA MET A 283 -23.67 -9.43 7.20
C MET A 283 -23.02 -8.47 8.19
N ASP A 284 -21.69 -8.56 8.42
CA ASP A 284 -20.96 -7.65 9.28
C ASP A 284 -21.10 -6.20 8.78
N PHE A 285 -20.94 -5.99 7.47
CA PHE A 285 -21.14 -4.67 6.87
C PHE A 285 -22.58 -4.15 7.04
N ASP A 286 -23.58 -5.00 6.81
CA ASP A 286 -25.00 -4.64 6.94
C ASP A 286 -25.33 -4.20 8.36
N VAL A 287 -24.86 -4.94 9.37
CA VAL A 287 -25.03 -4.62 10.78
C VAL A 287 -24.40 -3.27 11.14
N LYS A 288 -23.17 -3.02 10.68
CA LYS A 288 -22.48 -1.74 10.92
C LYS A 288 -23.22 -0.56 10.29
N ALA A 289 -23.65 -0.70 9.04
CA ALA A 289 -24.41 0.34 8.35
C ALA A 289 -25.77 0.59 9.01
N TYR A 290 -26.50 -0.47 9.39
CA TYR A 290 -27.77 -0.39 10.07
C TYR A 290 -27.67 0.31 11.43
N ASP A 291 -26.73 -0.07 12.26
CA ASP A 291 -26.51 0.57 13.57
C ASP A 291 -26.08 2.03 13.43
N SER A 292 -25.31 2.35 12.39
CA SER A 292 -24.93 3.72 12.06
C SER A 292 -26.08 4.55 11.44
N GLY A 293 -27.23 3.95 11.18
CA GLY A 293 -28.38 4.62 10.55
C GLY A 293 -28.18 4.95 9.08
N ILE A 294 -27.24 4.27 8.40
CA ILE A 294 -26.95 4.49 6.99
C ILE A 294 -27.67 3.43 6.17
N HIS A 295 -28.54 3.89 5.27
CA HIS A 295 -29.40 3.01 4.49
C HIS A 295 -28.87 2.73 3.09
N ASP A 296 -28.13 3.67 2.51
CA ASP A 296 -27.48 3.51 1.22
C ASP A 296 -26.15 2.75 1.40
N LYS A 297 -26.12 1.52 0.90
CA LYS A 297 -25.05 0.56 1.13
C LYS A 297 -24.46 0.08 -0.19
N VAL A 298 -23.15 0.20 -0.33
CA VAL A 298 -22.39 -0.30 -1.47
C VAL A 298 -21.28 -1.22 -0.96
N MET A 299 -21.04 -2.32 -1.63
CA MET A 299 -19.95 -3.21 -1.32
C MET A 299 -19.13 -3.49 -2.58
N ILE A 300 -17.87 -3.08 -2.57
CA ILE A 300 -16.89 -3.42 -3.61
C ILE A 300 -16.28 -4.75 -3.22
N VAL A 301 -16.33 -5.74 -4.13
CA VAL A 301 -15.88 -7.10 -3.86
C VAL A 301 -14.92 -7.58 -4.94
N ILE A 302 -13.81 -8.17 -4.52
CA ILE A 302 -12.80 -8.76 -5.40
C ILE A 302 -12.41 -10.14 -4.84
N PRO A 303 -12.56 -11.24 -5.60
CA PRO A 303 -13.01 -11.30 -7.00
C PRO A 303 -14.53 -11.25 -7.19
N ALA A 304 -15.33 -11.78 -6.26
CA ALA A 304 -16.79 -11.83 -6.35
C ALA A 304 -17.42 -12.27 -5.02
N LEU A 305 -18.74 -12.09 -4.87
CA LEU A 305 -19.50 -12.70 -3.77
C LEU A 305 -19.81 -14.19 -4.02
N GLY A 306 -19.96 -14.93 -2.92
CA GLY A 306 -20.61 -16.23 -2.92
C GLY A 306 -22.11 -16.12 -3.21
N GLU A 307 -22.75 -17.21 -3.63
CA GLU A 307 -24.17 -17.21 -4.02
C GLU A 307 -25.11 -16.79 -2.89
N ASP A 308 -24.90 -17.29 -1.67
CA ASP A 308 -25.75 -16.96 -0.52
C ASP A 308 -25.50 -15.52 -0.05
N ALA A 309 -24.27 -15.02 -0.14
CA ALA A 309 -23.94 -13.62 0.11
C ALA A 309 -24.63 -12.69 -0.90
N MET A 310 -24.69 -13.08 -2.19
CA MET A 310 -25.38 -12.31 -3.23
C MET A 310 -26.89 -12.26 -3.01
N LYS A 311 -27.51 -13.39 -2.58
CA LYS A 311 -28.94 -13.43 -2.21
C LYS A 311 -29.22 -12.47 -1.05
N PHE A 312 -28.36 -12.50 -0.02
CA PHE A 312 -28.48 -11.61 1.14
C PHE A 312 -28.30 -10.15 0.73
N ALA A 313 -27.29 -9.82 -0.11
CA ALA A 313 -27.08 -8.48 -0.64
C ALA A 313 -28.32 -7.93 -1.34
N THR A 314 -28.94 -8.76 -2.18
CA THR A 314 -30.17 -8.41 -2.90
C THR A 314 -31.34 -8.17 -1.94
N TYR A 315 -31.51 -9.03 -0.94
CA TYR A 315 -32.55 -8.89 0.08
C TYR A 315 -32.37 -7.61 0.91
N GLN A 316 -31.14 -7.32 1.34
CA GLN A 316 -30.80 -6.15 2.15
C GLN A 316 -30.55 -4.89 1.33
N ARG A 317 -30.77 -4.94 0.01
CA ARG A 317 -30.56 -3.82 -0.93
C ARG A 317 -29.14 -3.23 -0.87
N ILE A 318 -28.14 -4.09 -0.69
CA ILE A 318 -26.74 -3.70 -0.77
C ILE A 318 -26.34 -3.75 -2.23
N ARG A 319 -25.87 -2.63 -2.77
CA ARG A 319 -25.31 -2.60 -4.13
C ARG A 319 -23.93 -3.25 -4.13
N VAL A 320 -23.80 -4.32 -4.88
CA VAL A 320 -22.51 -5.02 -5.05
C VAL A 320 -21.84 -4.55 -6.34
N LEU A 321 -20.56 -4.21 -6.25
CA LEU A 321 -19.71 -3.86 -7.38
C LEU A 321 -18.58 -4.87 -7.49
N GLU A 322 -18.69 -5.80 -8.42
CA GLU A 322 -17.61 -6.70 -8.82
C GLU A 322 -16.63 -5.98 -9.77
N PRO A 323 -15.44 -6.51 -10.08
CA PRO A 323 -14.44 -5.82 -10.90
C PRO A 323 -14.98 -5.31 -12.24
N LYS A 324 -15.84 -6.09 -12.91
CA LYS A 324 -16.48 -5.70 -14.17
C LYS A 324 -17.43 -4.50 -14.01
N ASP A 325 -18.20 -4.47 -12.91
CA ASP A 325 -19.16 -3.41 -12.63
C ASP A 325 -18.43 -2.12 -12.24
N LEU A 326 -17.39 -2.26 -11.43
CA LEU A 326 -16.51 -1.15 -11.03
C LEU A 326 -15.84 -0.52 -12.27
N ASN A 327 -15.26 -1.35 -13.15
CA ASN A 327 -14.63 -0.88 -14.38
C ASN A 327 -15.63 -0.23 -15.34
N ALA A 328 -16.84 -0.76 -15.45
CA ALA A 328 -17.89 -0.14 -16.26
C ALA A 328 -18.31 1.23 -15.71
N LEU A 329 -18.41 1.34 -14.38
CA LEU A 329 -18.77 2.56 -13.69
C LEU A 329 -17.71 3.66 -13.86
N VAL A 330 -16.43 3.32 -13.67
CA VAL A 330 -15.33 4.29 -13.73
C VAL A 330 -14.76 4.49 -15.13
N GLY A 331 -14.96 3.53 -16.05
CA GLY A 331 -14.47 3.55 -17.43
C GLY A 331 -15.39 4.26 -18.41
N GLY A 332 -16.64 4.53 -18.04
CA GLY A 332 -17.61 5.29 -18.83
C GLY A 332 -17.17 6.74 -18.96
N GLY A 333 -16.29 7.00 -19.92
CA GLY A 333 -15.70 8.31 -20.17
C GLY A 333 -16.76 9.39 -20.43
N ALA A 334 -16.57 10.52 -19.78
CA ALA A 334 -16.93 11.90 -20.17
C ALA A 334 -18.39 12.24 -20.59
N GLN A 335 -19.34 11.31 -20.62
CA GLN A 335 -20.69 11.59 -21.16
C GLN A 335 -21.80 11.76 -20.10
N GLN A 336 -21.52 11.59 -18.84
CA GLN A 336 -22.47 11.96 -17.78
C GLN A 336 -21.84 12.95 -16.81
N ARG A 337 -21.61 14.18 -17.28
CA ARG A 337 -21.60 15.32 -16.35
C ARG A 337 -23.02 15.42 -15.83
N GLY A 338 -23.25 14.98 -14.59
CA GLY A 338 -24.45 15.36 -13.88
C GLY A 338 -24.61 16.87 -13.96
N PRO A 339 -25.84 17.39 -13.97
CA PRO A 339 -26.07 18.83 -13.99
C PRO A 339 -25.25 19.48 -12.89
N ALA A 340 -24.64 20.63 -13.20
CA ALA A 340 -23.84 21.40 -12.24
C ALA A 340 -24.68 21.61 -10.98
N MET A 341 -24.21 21.05 -9.85
CA MET A 341 -24.96 21.14 -8.59
C MET A 341 -25.02 22.61 -8.16
N VAL A 342 -26.23 23.11 -8.03
CA VAL A 342 -26.50 24.43 -7.43
C VAL A 342 -26.30 24.28 -5.93
N LYS A 343 -25.23 24.91 -5.40
CA LYS A 343 -24.88 24.87 -3.96
C LYS A 343 -25.67 25.85 -3.10
N GLU A 344 -26.80 26.36 -3.61
CA GLU A 344 -27.63 27.28 -2.82
C GLU A 344 -28.52 26.49 -1.85
N PRO A 345 -28.56 26.88 -0.58
CA PRO A 345 -29.49 26.27 0.37
C PRO A 345 -30.94 26.43 -0.15
N PHE A 346 -31.67 25.32 -0.20
CA PHE A 346 -33.03 25.31 -0.64
C PHE A 346 -33.93 25.91 0.46
N GLU A 347 -34.64 26.98 0.14
CA GLU A 347 -35.68 27.54 0.98
C GLU A 347 -37.04 27.23 0.34
N PHE A 348 -37.90 26.54 1.09
CA PHE A 348 -39.20 26.14 0.60
C PHE A 348 -40.17 27.33 0.54
N LYS A 349 -40.74 27.63 -0.64
CA LYS A 349 -41.76 28.66 -0.85
C LYS A 349 -43.06 28.09 -1.42
N SER A 350 -42.93 27.16 -2.38
CA SER A 350 -44.08 26.52 -2.99
C SER A 350 -43.78 25.08 -3.45
N LYS A 351 -44.84 24.27 -3.63
CA LYS A 351 -44.74 22.92 -4.17
C LYS A 351 -44.07 22.92 -5.57
N SER A 352 -44.50 23.87 -6.42
CA SER A 352 -43.95 23.97 -7.80
C SER A 352 -42.48 24.30 -7.81
N GLN A 353 -42.02 25.23 -6.94
CA GLN A 353 -40.59 25.55 -6.80
C GLN A 353 -39.75 24.33 -6.35
N LEU A 354 -40.28 23.55 -5.39
CA LEU A 354 -39.58 22.33 -4.94
C LEU A 354 -39.46 21.31 -6.07
N ILE A 355 -40.51 21.09 -6.84
CA ILE A 355 -40.49 20.17 -7.98
C ILE A 355 -39.46 20.62 -9.03
N GLU A 356 -39.43 21.91 -9.33
CA GLU A 356 -38.48 22.48 -10.29
C GLU A 356 -37.06 22.37 -9.79
N TYR A 357 -36.83 22.65 -8.51
CA TYR A 357 -35.54 22.49 -7.88
C TYR A 357 -35.05 21.04 -7.96
N LEU A 358 -35.85 20.05 -7.59
CA LEU A 358 -35.51 18.62 -7.69
C LEU A 358 -35.25 18.20 -9.12
N LYS A 359 -36.02 18.68 -10.10
CA LYS A 359 -35.77 18.44 -11.53
C LYS A 359 -34.42 19.01 -11.98
N ARG A 360 -34.04 20.20 -11.53
CA ARG A 360 -32.71 20.81 -11.80
C ARG A 360 -31.57 20.01 -11.18
N GLN A 361 -31.80 19.37 -10.02
CA GLN A 361 -30.84 18.46 -9.38
C GLN A 361 -30.74 17.07 -10.09
N GLY A 362 -31.56 16.87 -11.14
CA GLY A 362 -31.55 15.63 -11.93
C GLY A 362 -32.48 14.54 -11.43
N TYR A 363 -33.41 14.87 -10.52
CA TYR A 363 -34.45 13.94 -10.07
C TYR A 363 -35.56 13.81 -11.09
N ARG A 364 -36.02 12.59 -11.30
CA ARG A 364 -37.35 12.33 -11.91
C ARG A 364 -38.39 12.44 -10.84
N VAL A 365 -39.29 13.42 -10.96
CA VAL A 365 -40.29 13.72 -9.96
C VAL A 365 -41.67 13.22 -10.41
N ARG A 366 -42.37 12.53 -9.52
CA ARG A 366 -43.77 12.11 -9.69
C ARG A 366 -44.58 12.65 -8.54
N GLU A 367 -45.66 13.34 -8.85
CA GLU A 367 -46.64 13.80 -7.90
C GLU A 367 -47.69 12.72 -7.66
N ASP A 368 -48.30 12.70 -6.47
CA ASP A 368 -49.30 11.75 -6.05
C ASP A 368 -48.95 10.31 -6.37
N ALA A 369 -47.70 9.94 -6.11
CA ALA A 369 -47.11 8.67 -6.52
C ALA A 369 -47.68 7.50 -5.70
N GLU A 370 -48.32 6.53 -6.36
CA GLU A 370 -48.66 5.26 -5.73
C GLU A 370 -47.43 4.35 -5.70
N VAL A 371 -47.07 3.88 -4.51
CA VAL A 371 -45.91 2.99 -4.26
C VAL A 371 -46.38 1.75 -3.52
N LYS A 372 -46.10 0.59 -4.05
CA LYS A 372 -46.39 -0.69 -3.38
C LYS A 372 -45.40 -0.90 -2.26
N GLY A 373 -45.92 -1.05 -1.04
CA GLY A 373 -45.13 -1.35 0.15
C GLY A 373 -44.69 -2.79 0.26
N ARG A 374 -43.82 -3.06 1.22
CA ARG A 374 -43.36 -4.41 1.58
C ARG A 374 -44.48 -5.27 2.15
N SER A 375 -45.42 -4.64 2.84
CA SER A 375 -46.65 -5.28 3.33
C SER A 375 -47.60 -5.74 2.21
N GLY A 376 -47.36 -5.28 0.98
CA GLY A 376 -48.25 -5.48 -0.16
C GLY A 376 -49.30 -4.37 -0.33
N ALA A 377 -49.46 -3.46 0.64
CA ALA A 377 -50.31 -2.31 0.55
C ALA A 377 -49.78 -1.26 -0.44
N SER A 378 -50.67 -0.51 -1.07
CA SER A 378 -50.31 0.67 -1.88
C SER A 378 -50.39 1.93 -1.04
N HIS A 379 -49.31 2.71 -1.05
CA HIS A 379 -49.25 3.97 -0.34
C HIS A 379 -49.15 5.13 -1.32
N LYS A 380 -49.89 6.18 -1.04
CA LYS A 380 -49.81 7.44 -1.78
C LYS A 380 -48.78 8.35 -1.11
N ILE A 381 -47.77 8.77 -1.88
CA ILE A 381 -46.75 9.74 -1.48
C ILE A 381 -46.97 11.01 -2.31
N ASP A 382 -47.06 12.17 -1.66
CA ASP A 382 -47.42 13.43 -2.33
C ASP A 382 -46.41 13.81 -3.44
N ILE A 383 -45.11 13.63 -3.16
CA ILE A 383 -44.05 13.77 -4.18
C ILE A 383 -43.03 12.67 -3.99
N LEU A 384 -42.73 11.95 -5.05
CA LEU A 384 -41.63 10.96 -5.10
C LEU A 384 -40.60 11.42 -6.10
N ALA A 385 -39.38 11.69 -5.61
CA ALA A 385 -38.23 12.08 -6.44
C ALA A 385 -37.23 10.92 -6.50
N ILE A 386 -36.84 10.52 -7.72
CA ILE A 386 -35.96 9.39 -7.97
C ILE A 386 -34.79 9.84 -8.83
N LYS A 387 -33.56 9.53 -8.41
CA LYS A 387 -32.32 9.78 -9.17
C LYS A 387 -31.44 8.56 -9.12
N ASP A 388 -31.09 8.04 -10.29
CA ASP A 388 -30.15 6.95 -10.44
C ASP A 388 -28.77 7.51 -10.83
N GLU A 389 -27.77 7.21 -10.04
CA GLU A 389 -26.40 7.67 -10.24
C GLU A 389 -25.46 6.51 -10.68
N GLY A 390 -26.05 5.36 -11.05
CA GLY A 390 -25.30 4.16 -11.44
C GLY A 390 -24.76 3.35 -10.27
N ILE A 391 -24.33 4.03 -9.21
CA ILE A 391 -23.87 3.41 -7.97
C ILE A 391 -25.03 3.16 -7.00
N ILE A 392 -25.93 4.13 -6.87
CA ILE A 392 -27.12 4.06 -6.00
C ILE A 392 -28.30 4.77 -6.68
N THR A 393 -29.50 4.30 -6.38
CA THR A 393 -30.74 4.95 -6.77
C THR A 393 -31.35 5.64 -5.56
N HIS A 394 -31.21 6.96 -5.48
CA HIS A 394 -31.83 7.77 -4.43
C HIS A 394 -33.32 7.89 -4.64
N ARG A 395 -34.09 7.76 -3.54
CA ARG A 395 -35.53 7.91 -3.53
C ARG A 395 -35.92 8.80 -2.37
N ILE A 396 -36.39 10.01 -2.67
CA ILE A 396 -36.87 10.96 -1.67
C ILE A 396 -38.40 10.92 -1.67
N GLY A 397 -38.98 10.58 -0.53
CA GLY A 397 -40.43 10.71 -0.31
C GLY A 397 -40.73 12.03 0.40
N ILE A 398 -41.64 12.80 -0.15
CA ILE A 398 -42.03 14.09 0.40
C ILE A 398 -43.52 14.03 0.71
N GLY A 399 -43.85 14.22 1.99
CA GLY A 399 -45.22 14.41 2.47
C GLY A 399 -45.51 15.89 2.63
N ILE A 400 -46.72 16.29 2.31
CA ILE A 400 -47.19 17.69 2.43
C ILE A 400 -48.43 17.72 3.33
N GLY A 401 -48.28 18.34 4.49
CA GLY A 401 -49.41 18.62 5.39
C GLY A 401 -49.80 20.10 5.38
N VAL A 402 -51.08 20.38 5.20
CA VAL A 402 -51.64 21.73 5.29
C VAL A 402 -52.81 21.68 6.28
N ASP A 403 -52.78 22.54 7.29
CA ASP A 403 -53.83 22.63 8.31
C ASP A 403 -53.96 24.09 8.76
N ASP A 404 -55.00 24.40 9.52
CA ASP A 404 -55.19 25.74 10.13
C ASP A 404 -54.32 25.93 11.41
N LYS A 405 -53.79 24.82 11.97
CA LYS A 405 -52.99 24.79 13.20
C LYS A 405 -51.77 23.93 13.01
N PRO A 406 -50.72 24.12 13.85
CA PRO A 406 -49.56 23.23 13.84
C PRO A 406 -49.94 21.75 13.98
N MET A 407 -49.44 20.91 13.08
CA MET A 407 -49.80 19.49 12.99
C MET A 407 -49.21 18.66 14.11
N GLY A 408 -49.98 17.69 14.59
CA GLY A 408 -49.59 16.76 15.62
C GLY A 408 -48.80 15.57 15.15
N LEU A 409 -48.52 14.66 16.09
CA LEU A 409 -47.74 13.43 15.89
C LEU A 409 -48.36 12.50 14.82
N ASP A 410 -49.70 12.45 14.76
CA ASP A 410 -50.45 11.55 13.86
C ASP A 410 -50.06 11.72 12.38
N LYS A 411 -49.89 12.95 11.94
CA LYS A 411 -49.54 13.25 10.55
C LYS A 411 -48.13 12.82 10.19
N VAL A 412 -47.21 13.05 11.12
CA VAL A 412 -45.80 12.65 10.94
C VAL A 412 -45.67 11.14 10.97
N PHE A 413 -46.39 10.47 11.88
CA PHE A 413 -46.46 9.02 11.96
C PHE A 413 -47.01 8.36 10.70
N ASP A 414 -48.17 8.86 10.22
CA ASP A 414 -48.80 8.34 9.01
C ASP A 414 -47.86 8.43 7.78
N PHE A 415 -47.15 9.54 7.64
CA PHE A 415 -46.19 9.71 6.59
C PHE A 415 -44.95 8.79 6.76
N ASP A 416 -44.43 8.68 7.98
CA ASP A 416 -43.27 7.85 8.29
C ASP A 416 -43.54 6.36 7.99
N ASP A 417 -44.72 5.88 8.42
CA ASP A 417 -45.15 4.49 8.23
C ASP A 417 -45.29 4.15 6.74
N LYS A 418 -45.94 5.03 5.98
CA LYS A 418 -46.09 4.89 4.52
C LYS A 418 -44.75 4.89 3.80
N ALA A 419 -43.85 5.81 4.16
CA ALA A 419 -42.52 5.90 3.57
C ALA A 419 -41.67 4.67 3.92
N TYR A 420 -41.72 4.23 5.17
CA TYR A 420 -41.01 3.04 5.66
C TYR A 420 -41.45 1.76 4.93
N ASP A 421 -42.78 1.53 4.84
CA ASP A 421 -43.30 0.36 4.12
C ASP A 421 -42.97 0.43 2.62
N ALA A 422 -43.05 1.61 2.01
CA ALA A 422 -42.62 1.86 0.62
C ALA A 422 -41.10 1.70 0.41
N GLY A 423 -40.33 1.56 1.49
CA GLY A 423 -38.85 1.43 1.44
C GLY A 423 -38.17 2.73 1.01
N ILE A 424 -38.76 3.86 1.35
CA ILE A 424 -38.23 5.21 1.13
C ILE A 424 -37.58 5.67 2.44
N MET A 425 -36.27 5.86 2.41
CA MET A 425 -35.48 6.21 3.60
C MET A 425 -35.19 7.71 3.69
N ASP A 426 -34.99 8.37 2.55
CA ASP A 426 -34.88 9.83 2.49
C ASP A 426 -36.28 10.46 2.57
N LYS A 427 -36.60 11.02 3.74
CA LYS A 427 -37.92 11.49 4.08
C LYS A 427 -37.92 13.00 4.31
N VAL A 428 -38.81 13.68 3.65
CA VAL A 428 -39.05 15.13 3.80
C VAL A 428 -40.53 15.36 4.14
N PHE A 429 -40.79 16.20 5.11
CA PHE A 429 -42.15 16.59 5.45
C PHE A 429 -42.29 18.11 5.40
N ILE A 430 -43.24 18.59 4.59
CA ILE A 430 -43.58 20.01 4.47
C ILE A 430 -44.79 20.26 5.34
N ALA A 431 -44.63 21.12 6.32
CA ALA A 431 -45.66 21.44 7.30
C ALA A 431 -46.11 22.90 7.18
N VAL A 432 -47.41 23.13 6.95
CA VAL A 432 -48.01 24.46 6.88
C VAL A 432 -49.19 24.53 7.86
N PRO A 433 -49.18 25.40 8.88
CA PRO A 433 -48.18 26.43 9.19
C PRO A 433 -46.94 25.89 9.94
N GLY A 434 -46.89 24.63 10.32
CA GLY A 434 -45.76 24.00 10.99
C GLY A 434 -46.16 22.77 11.81
N LEU A 435 -45.21 22.25 12.63
CA LEU A 435 -45.39 21.10 13.51
C LEU A 435 -45.47 21.53 14.99
N THR A 436 -46.19 20.74 15.79
CA THR A 436 -46.09 20.85 17.25
C THR A 436 -44.69 20.44 17.71
N LYS A 437 -44.31 20.78 18.94
CA LYS A 437 -43.00 20.45 19.51
C LYS A 437 -42.73 18.94 19.52
N GLU A 438 -43.74 18.16 19.88
CA GLU A 438 -43.72 16.70 19.97
C GLU A 438 -43.59 16.09 18.57
N ALA A 439 -44.32 16.59 17.57
CA ALA A 439 -44.26 16.14 16.20
C ALA A 439 -42.85 16.41 15.59
N ARG A 440 -42.27 17.57 15.89
CA ARG A 440 -40.91 17.91 15.45
C ARG A 440 -39.84 17.01 16.09
N GLN A 441 -40.01 16.69 17.38
CA GLN A 441 -39.11 15.72 18.05
C GLN A 441 -39.21 14.33 17.44
N LEU A 442 -40.42 13.89 17.08
CA LEU A 442 -40.61 12.62 16.38
C LEU A 442 -39.93 12.65 15.00
N ALA A 443 -40.21 13.67 14.18
CA ALA A 443 -39.61 13.83 12.87
C ALA A 443 -38.05 13.74 12.93
N ASN A 444 -37.44 14.44 13.89
CA ASN A 444 -36.00 14.39 14.11
C ASN A 444 -35.50 12.97 14.48
N ARG A 445 -36.24 12.25 15.34
CA ARG A 445 -35.87 10.87 15.72
C ARG A 445 -35.97 9.89 14.55
N GLN A 446 -36.96 10.12 13.66
CA GLN A 446 -37.20 9.28 12.49
C GLN A 446 -36.36 9.71 11.26
N GLY A 447 -35.49 10.71 11.41
CA GLY A 447 -34.66 11.21 10.32
C GLY A 447 -35.46 11.88 9.20
N ILE A 448 -36.60 12.45 9.54
CA ILE A 448 -37.46 13.21 8.60
C ILE A 448 -36.99 14.66 8.61
N ARG A 449 -36.56 15.16 7.46
CA ARG A 449 -36.26 16.59 7.31
C ARG A 449 -37.58 17.39 7.18
N VAL A 450 -37.75 18.42 7.99
CA VAL A 450 -38.97 19.22 8.02
C VAL A 450 -38.73 20.61 7.42
N PHE A 451 -39.58 21.00 6.49
CA PHE A 451 -39.69 22.38 6.02
C PHE A 451 -41.02 22.96 6.54
N GLU A 452 -40.97 24.11 7.20
CA GLU A 452 -42.12 24.79 7.71
C GLU A 452 -42.33 26.12 6.94
N ALA A 453 -43.57 26.41 6.57
CA ALA A 453 -43.94 27.65 5.94
C ALA A 453 -45.22 28.20 6.58
N SER A 454 -45.27 29.50 6.80
CA SER A 454 -46.44 30.14 7.39
C SER A 454 -47.68 30.09 6.48
N GLN A 455 -47.47 30.09 5.16
CA GLN A 455 -48.47 29.93 4.12
C GLN A 455 -47.84 29.32 2.87
N LEU A 456 -48.62 28.58 2.07
CA LEU A 456 -48.19 28.18 0.72
C LEU A 456 -48.38 29.37 -0.23
N GLU A 457 -47.28 29.81 -0.89
CA GLU A 457 -47.46 30.77 -1.99
C GLU A 457 -48.24 30.12 -3.13
N PRO A 458 -49.23 30.79 -3.72
CA PRO A 458 -49.97 30.24 -4.87
C PRO A 458 -49.00 29.98 -6.02
N ALA A 459 -49.23 28.88 -6.75
CA ALA A 459 -48.44 28.56 -7.95
C ALA A 459 -48.62 29.71 -8.97
N THR A 460 -47.55 30.45 -9.25
CA THR A 460 -47.47 31.44 -10.30
C THR A 460 -47.27 30.80 -11.67
#